data_c398d9475f9708a70beae66642ef514a
#
_entry.id   c398d9475f9708a70beae66642ef514a
#
_cell.length_a   1.000
_cell.length_b   1.000
_cell.length_c   1.000
_cell.angle_alpha   90.00
_cell.angle_beta   90.00
_cell.angle_gamma   90.00
#
_symmetry.space_group_name_H-M   'P 1'
#
loop_
_entity.id
_entity.type
_entity.pdbx_description
1 polymer ?
#
loop_
_entity_poly.entity_id
_entity_poly.type
_entity_poly.pdbx_seq_one_letter_code
_entity_poly.pdbx_strand_id
1 'polypeptide(L)'
;FQMLCPGCVSHAVPQAERVHQEYAEHGVSVIGLHTVFEHHAAMMPVALEAFLHEYRVTYPVGVDVAVAGTPIPATMRRYGMRGTPTLILIDRAGKLRLHEFGRVDDLRLAMMLGQLLADGQSAGRMTEKGRFQNGSTA
;
A
#
# COMPACT_ATOMS: atom_id res chain seq x y z
N PHE A 1 4.83 -5.64 -5.22
CA PHE A 1 6.21 -5.58 -5.74
C PHE A 1 6.81 -6.97 -5.87
N GLN A 2 7.90 -7.09 -6.61
CA GLN A 2 8.79 -8.25 -6.60
C GLN A 2 10.21 -7.80 -6.27
N MET A 3 10.95 -8.59 -5.50
CA MET A 3 12.34 -8.25 -5.13
C MET A 3 13.33 -8.26 -6.31
N LEU A 4 13.03 -8.95 -7.39
CA LEU A 4 13.85 -8.96 -8.62
C LEU A 4 13.37 -7.99 -9.70
N CYS A 5 12.35 -7.17 -9.40
CA CYS A 5 11.84 -6.17 -10.33
C CYS A 5 12.67 -4.87 -10.21
N PRO A 6 13.38 -4.42 -11.27
CA PRO A 6 14.23 -3.24 -11.19
C PRO A 6 13.48 -1.97 -10.77
N GLY A 7 12.29 -1.73 -11.28
CA GLY A 7 11.47 -0.58 -10.90
C GLY A 7 10.98 -0.63 -9.45
N CYS A 8 10.78 -1.84 -8.92
CA CYS A 8 10.44 -2.02 -7.50
C CYS A 8 11.64 -1.64 -6.61
N VAL A 9 12.80 -2.18 -6.91
CA VAL A 9 14.03 -1.97 -6.12
C VAL A 9 14.50 -0.52 -6.17
N SER A 10 14.53 0.07 -7.36
CA SER A 10 15.08 1.42 -7.55
C SER A 10 14.12 2.54 -7.15
N HIS A 11 12.81 2.29 -7.11
CA HIS A 11 11.82 3.34 -6.87
C HIS A 11 10.73 2.97 -5.86
N ALA A 12 9.96 1.91 -6.11
CA ALA A 12 8.74 1.68 -5.35
C ALA A 12 9.00 1.31 -3.88
N VAL A 13 9.99 0.44 -3.60
CA VAL A 13 10.35 0.05 -2.23
C VAL A 13 10.93 1.23 -1.45
N PRO A 14 11.90 2.01 -1.97
CA PRO A 14 12.36 3.23 -1.29
C PRO A 14 11.28 4.29 -1.12
N GLN A 15 10.38 4.47 -2.09
CA GLN A 15 9.26 5.40 -1.97
C GLN A 15 8.30 4.99 -0.85
N ALA A 16 7.93 3.71 -0.79
CA ALA A 16 7.07 3.17 0.26
C ALA A 16 7.69 3.34 1.66
N GLU A 17 9.02 3.14 1.78
CA GLU A 17 9.74 3.35 3.04
C GLU A 17 9.68 4.81 3.48
N ARG A 18 9.92 5.77 2.56
CA ARG A 18 9.78 7.20 2.89
C ARG A 18 8.36 7.55 3.31
N VAL A 19 7.34 7.04 2.60
CA VAL A 19 5.94 7.26 2.98
C VAL A 19 5.66 6.70 4.36
N HIS A 20 6.17 5.50 4.67
CA HIS A 20 6.01 4.91 5.99
C HIS A 20 6.61 5.77 7.08
N GLN A 21 7.85 6.23 6.92
CA GLN A 21 8.55 7.05 7.89
C GLN A 21 7.88 8.42 8.10
N GLU A 22 7.49 9.08 7.02
CA GLU A 22 6.98 10.45 7.08
C GLU A 22 5.50 10.54 7.44
N TYR A 23 4.69 9.54 7.10
CA TYR A 23 3.23 9.64 7.20
C TYR A 23 2.60 8.69 8.23
N ALA A 24 3.34 7.78 8.85
CA ALA A 24 2.78 6.83 9.82
C ALA A 24 2.09 7.55 11.00
N GLU A 25 2.72 8.58 11.57
CA GLU A 25 2.14 9.38 12.66
C GLU A 25 0.93 10.20 12.23
N HIS A 26 0.76 10.43 10.92
CA HIS A 26 -0.41 11.11 10.36
C HIS A 26 -1.58 10.17 10.04
N GLY A 27 -1.41 8.87 10.31
CA GLY A 27 -2.46 7.86 10.11
C GLY A 27 -2.46 7.21 8.74
N VAL A 28 -1.32 7.22 8.04
CA VAL A 28 -1.10 6.42 6.82
C VAL A 28 -0.45 5.09 7.22
N SER A 29 -1.07 4.00 6.80
CA SER A 29 -0.50 2.66 6.95
C SER A 29 0.07 2.20 5.61
N VAL A 30 1.35 1.88 5.56
CA VAL A 30 2.00 1.28 4.39
C VAL A 30 2.06 -0.22 4.57
N ILE A 31 1.65 -0.98 3.56
CA ILE A 31 1.76 -2.43 3.51
C ILE A 31 2.38 -2.81 2.17
N GLY A 32 3.50 -3.51 2.21
CA GLY A 32 4.08 -4.13 1.02
C GLY A 32 3.45 -5.50 0.76
N LEU A 33 3.22 -5.82 -0.50
CA LEU A 33 2.80 -7.16 -0.89
C LEU A 33 3.78 -7.71 -1.92
N HIS A 34 4.51 -8.77 -1.54
CA HIS A 34 5.42 -9.48 -2.43
C HIS A 34 4.61 -10.42 -3.32
N THR A 35 4.34 -9.96 -4.53
CA THR A 35 3.45 -10.60 -5.49
C THR A 35 4.30 -11.28 -6.57
N VAL A 36 4.57 -12.57 -6.41
CA VAL A 36 5.45 -13.34 -7.30
C VAL A 36 4.64 -13.99 -8.41
N PHE A 37 4.92 -13.63 -9.65
CA PHE A 37 4.29 -14.20 -10.86
C PHE A 37 5.30 -14.76 -11.87
N GLU A 38 6.59 -14.56 -11.61
CA GLU A 38 7.72 -15.09 -12.40
C GLU A 38 8.91 -15.40 -11.47
N HIS A 39 9.88 -16.16 -11.95
CA HIS A 39 11.10 -16.50 -11.18
C HIS A 39 10.82 -17.04 -9.76
N HIS A 40 9.77 -17.81 -9.58
CA HIS A 40 9.28 -18.28 -8.27
C HIS A 40 10.38 -18.92 -7.41
N ALA A 41 11.24 -19.75 -8.03
CA ALA A 41 12.33 -20.43 -7.31
C ALA A 41 13.40 -19.49 -6.73
N ALA A 42 13.57 -18.30 -7.34
CA ALA A 42 14.51 -17.28 -6.88
C ALA A 42 13.90 -16.31 -5.86
N MET A 43 12.57 -16.29 -5.72
CA MET A 43 11.85 -15.34 -4.88
C MET A 43 11.06 -16.03 -3.75
N MET A 44 11.67 -17.07 -3.18
CA MET A 44 11.13 -17.78 -2.02
C MET A 44 11.10 -16.88 -0.76
N PRO A 45 10.24 -17.17 0.23
CA PRO A 45 10.14 -16.37 1.46
C PRO A 45 11.46 -16.12 2.17
N VAL A 46 12.37 -17.11 2.23
CA VAL A 46 13.70 -16.94 2.83
C VAL A 46 14.54 -15.87 2.10
N ALA A 47 14.43 -15.80 0.77
CA ALA A 47 15.11 -14.75 0.00
C ALA A 47 14.47 -13.38 0.22
N LEU A 48 13.14 -13.35 0.41
CA LEU A 48 12.44 -12.11 0.76
C LEU A 48 12.88 -11.57 2.13
N GLU A 49 13.02 -12.43 3.14
CA GLU A 49 13.52 -12.02 4.46
C GLU A 49 14.91 -11.35 4.36
N ALA A 50 15.84 -11.96 3.62
CA ALA A 50 17.15 -11.39 3.37
C ALA A 50 17.05 -10.04 2.63
N PHE A 51 16.21 -9.98 1.59
CA PHE A 51 15.98 -8.73 0.84
C PHE A 51 15.46 -7.61 1.74
N LEU A 52 14.44 -7.86 2.55
CA LEU A 52 13.85 -6.85 3.44
C LEU A 52 14.88 -6.33 4.45
N HIS A 53 15.72 -7.21 4.98
CA HIS A 53 16.81 -6.84 5.88
C HIS A 53 17.86 -5.95 5.19
N GLU A 54 18.37 -6.38 4.04
CA GLU A 54 19.42 -5.65 3.32
C GLU A 54 18.95 -4.29 2.79
N TYR A 55 17.70 -4.20 2.34
CA TYR A 55 17.09 -2.95 1.87
C TYR A 55 16.46 -2.11 2.98
N ARG A 56 16.59 -2.54 4.25
CA ARG A 56 16.10 -1.84 5.45
C ARG A 56 14.63 -1.46 5.35
N VAL A 57 13.82 -2.38 4.86
CA VAL A 57 12.37 -2.20 4.79
C VAL A 57 11.76 -2.36 6.19
N THR A 58 11.11 -1.30 6.70
CA THR A 58 10.56 -1.27 8.05
C THR A 58 9.03 -1.37 8.10
N TYR A 59 8.35 -1.12 6.99
CA TYR A 59 6.90 -1.33 6.90
C TYR A 59 6.56 -2.82 6.75
N PRO A 60 5.35 -3.24 7.19
CA PRO A 60 4.90 -4.63 7.08
C PRO A 60 4.86 -5.11 5.62
N VAL A 61 5.39 -6.30 5.39
CA VAL A 61 5.36 -6.96 4.09
C VAL A 61 4.71 -8.34 4.20
N GLY A 62 3.68 -8.57 3.40
CA GLY A 62 3.07 -9.88 3.21
C GLY A 62 3.50 -10.53 1.91
N VAL A 63 3.26 -11.83 1.81
CA VAL A 63 3.44 -12.61 0.58
C VAL A 63 2.08 -12.90 -0.02
N ASP A 64 1.90 -12.61 -1.31
CA ASP A 64 0.64 -12.88 -2.01
C ASP A 64 0.41 -14.40 -2.16
N VAL A 65 -0.84 -14.80 -2.09
CA VAL A 65 -1.23 -16.22 -2.09
C VAL A 65 -1.14 -16.81 -3.49
N ALA A 66 -0.38 -17.89 -3.62
CA ALA A 66 -0.30 -18.66 -4.86
C ALA A 66 -1.66 -19.29 -5.20
N VAL A 67 -1.99 -19.34 -6.48
CA VAL A 67 -3.24 -19.94 -6.99
C VAL A 67 -2.90 -21.12 -7.89
N ALA A 68 -3.52 -22.28 -7.63
CA ALA A 68 -3.29 -23.46 -8.44
C ALA A 68 -3.64 -23.25 -9.91
N GLY A 69 -2.79 -23.77 -10.82
CA GLY A 69 -3.00 -23.72 -12.26
C GLY A 69 -2.70 -22.36 -12.92
N THR A 70 -2.14 -21.40 -12.19
CA THR A 70 -1.73 -20.11 -12.77
C THR A 70 -0.49 -19.55 -12.05
N PRO A 71 0.43 -18.89 -12.77
CA PRO A 71 1.53 -18.19 -12.13
C PRO A 71 1.11 -16.91 -11.41
N ILE A 72 -0.10 -16.40 -11.67
CA ILE A 72 -0.59 -15.12 -11.16
C ILE A 72 -1.23 -15.32 -9.79
N PRO A 73 -0.72 -14.69 -8.72
CA PRO A 73 -1.24 -14.85 -7.37
C PRO A 73 -2.59 -14.15 -7.15
N ALA A 74 -3.21 -14.47 -6.03
CA ALA A 74 -4.62 -14.15 -5.75
C ALA A 74 -4.92 -12.64 -5.73
N THR A 75 -4.11 -11.86 -5.03
CA THR A 75 -4.34 -10.41 -4.91
C THR A 75 -4.08 -9.71 -6.23
N MET A 76 -3.01 -10.10 -6.93
CA MET A 76 -2.71 -9.56 -8.26
C MET A 76 -3.89 -9.76 -9.23
N ARG A 77 -4.50 -10.95 -9.22
CA ARG A 77 -5.69 -11.25 -10.03
C ARG A 77 -6.90 -10.42 -9.60
N ARG A 78 -7.15 -10.36 -8.29
CA ARG A 78 -8.32 -9.66 -7.74
C ARG A 78 -8.32 -8.17 -8.06
N TYR A 79 -7.15 -7.53 -8.03
CA TYR A 79 -7.00 -6.12 -8.36
C TYR A 79 -6.76 -5.86 -9.87
N GLY A 80 -6.65 -6.89 -10.70
CA GLY A 80 -6.36 -6.73 -12.11
C GLY A 80 -5.01 -6.05 -12.39
N MET A 81 -4.01 -6.33 -11.56
CA MET A 81 -2.68 -5.74 -11.69
C MET A 81 -2.00 -6.26 -12.96
N ARG A 82 -1.37 -5.35 -13.71
CA ARG A 82 -0.66 -5.69 -14.96
C ARG A 82 0.79 -6.11 -14.77
N GLY A 83 1.34 -5.87 -13.59
CA GLY A 83 2.74 -6.14 -13.26
C GLY A 83 3.18 -5.39 -12.01
N THR A 84 4.49 -5.32 -11.81
CA THR A 84 5.12 -4.63 -10.71
C THR A 84 6.12 -3.57 -11.18
N PRO A 85 6.27 -2.45 -10.44
CA PRO A 85 5.52 -2.10 -9.25
C PRO A 85 4.07 -1.69 -9.56
N THR A 86 3.15 -1.94 -8.64
CA THR A 86 1.80 -1.35 -8.65
C THR A 86 1.55 -0.69 -7.31
N LEU A 87 1.12 0.58 -7.33
CA LEU A 87 0.73 1.34 -6.16
C LEU A 87 -0.79 1.43 -6.07
N ILE A 88 -1.30 1.15 -4.88
CA ILE A 88 -2.72 1.23 -4.56
C ILE A 88 -2.90 2.15 -3.36
N LEU A 89 -3.79 3.13 -3.45
CA LEU A 89 -4.24 3.92 -2.31
C LEU A 89 -5.69 3.58 -1.99
N ILE A 90 -5.94 3.35 -0.71
CA ILE A 90 -7.26 3.06 -0.15
C ILE A 90 -7.53 4.09 0.94
N ASP A 91 -8.69 4.74 0.89
CA ASP A 91 -9.07 5.71 1.91
C ASP A 91 -9.62 5.05 3.19
N ARG A 92 -9.92 5.86 4.21
CA ARG A 92 -10.47 5.39 5.50
C ARG A 92 -11.83 4.72 5.38
N ALA A 93 -12.56 4.97 4.30
CA ALA A 93 -13.84 4.31 4.01
C ALA A 93 -13.65 2.98 3.24
N GLY A 94 -12.40 2.54 3.01
CA GLY A 94 -12.08 1.34 2.26
C GLY A 94 -12.23 1.49 0.74
N LYS A 95 -12.35 2.71 0.24
CA LYS A 95 -12.49 2.96 -1.20
C LYS A 95 -11.14 3.08 -1.87
N LEU A 96 -11.01 2.44 -3.02
CA LEU A 96 -9.85 2.56 -3.90
C LEU A 96 -9.78 3.97 -4.49
N ARG A 97 -8.66 4.67 -4.26
CA ARG A 97 -8.45 6.05 -4.69
C ARG A 97 -7.35 6.20 -5.74
N LEU A 98 -6.43 5.26 -5.78
CA LEU A 98 -5.40 5.14 -6.82
C LEU A 98 -5.12 3.66 -7.09
N HIS A 99 -4.96 3.34 -8.35
CA HIS A 99 -4.44 2.06 -8.84
C HIS A 99 -3.52 2.36 -10.02
N GLU A 100 -2.24 2.40 -9.78
CA GLU A 100 -1.25 2.81 -10.77
C GLU A 100 -0.18 1.75 -10.96
N PHE A 101 0.02 1.32 -12.21
CA PHE A 101 1.12 0.45 -12.60
C PHE A 101 2.34 1.27 -13.01
N GLY A 102 3.50 0.89 -12.50
CA GLY A 102 4.75 1.57 -12.80
C GLY A 102 5.11 2.63 -11.75
N ARG A 103 5.91 3.60 -12.16
CA ARG A 103 6.41 4.65 -11.27
C ARG A 103 5.37 5.73 -11.04
N VAL A 104 5.10 6.02 -9.77
CA VAL A 104 4.31 7.19 -9.35
C VAL A 104 5.27 8.28 -8.87
N ASP A 105 5.04 9.51 -9.33
CA ASP A 105 5.83 10.66 -8.93
C ASP A 105 5.63 10.99 -7.44
N ASP A 106 6.71 11.35 -6.74
CA ASP A 106 6.70 11.62 -5.30
C ASP A 106 5.80 12.82 -4.93
N LEU A 107 5.81 13.89 -5.73
CA LEU A 107 4.99 15.08 -5.47
C LEU A 107 3.51 14.77 -5.68
N ARG A 108 3.18 14.02 -6.73
CA ARG A 108 1.82 13.55 -6.98
C ARG A 108 1.31 12.68 -5.85
N LEU A 109 2.13 11.74 -5.38
CA LEU A 109 1.78 10.86 -4.26
C LEU A 109 1.57 11.64 -2.97
N ALA A 110 2.48 12.54 -2.63
CA ALA A 110 2.39 13.38 -1.43
C ALA A 110 1.12 14.26 -1.45
N MET A 111 0.80 14.87 -2.59
CA MET A 111 -0.43 15.66 -2.76
C MET A 111 -1.68 14.79 -2.52
N MET A 112 -1.75 13.61 -3.09
CA MET A 112 -2.89 12.69 -2.91
C MET A 112 -3.04 12.24 -1.46
N LEU A 113 -1.94 11.88 -0.80
CA LEU A 113 -1.94 11.52 0.63
C LEU A 113 -2.45 12.68 1.48
N GLY A 114 -1.97 13.90 1.25
CA GLY A 114 -2.43 15.09 1.97
C GLY A 114 -3.93 15.34 1.80
N GLN A 115 -4.47 15.20 0.59
CA GLN A 115 -5.91 15.33 0.33
C GLN A 115 -6.72 14.26 1.08
N LEU A 116 -6.31 12.99 1.02
CA LEU A 116 -7.01 11.90 1.69
C LEU A 116 -7.00 12.04 3.22
N LEU A 117 -5.91 12.55 3.78
CA LEU A 117 -5.81 12.84 5.21
C LEU A 117 -6.74 13.99 5.63
N ALA A 118 -6.82 15.07 4.84
CA ALA A 118 -7.71 16.21 5.10
C ALA A 118 -9.18 15.80 5.01
N ASP A 119 -9.57 15.02 4.01
CA ASP A 119 -10.94 14.51 3.83
C ASP A 119 -11.37 13.65 5.03
N GLY A 120 -10.49 12.79 5.51
CA GLY A 120 -10.75 11.92 6.67
C GLY A 120 -10.94 12.70 7.97
N GLN A 121 -10.27 13.83 8.16
CA GLN A 121 -10.44 14.70 9.33
C GLN A 121 -11.78 15.45 9.31
N SER A 122 -12.22 15.86 8.13
CA SER A 122 -13.51 16.55 7.94
C SER A 122 -14.69 15.63 8.24
N ALA A 123 -14.65 14.38 7.79
CA ALA A 123 -15.67 13.38 8.08
C ALA A 123 -15.75 13.03 9.58
N GLY A 124 -14.62 12.94 10.29
CA GLY A 124 -14.57 12.69 11.74
C GLY A 124 -15.21 13.82 12.56
N ARG A 125 -14.99 15.08 12.18
CA ARG A 125 -15.59 16.26 12.86
C ARG A 125 -17.11 16.36 12.70
N MET A 126 -17.65 15.89 11.56
CA MET A 126 -19.11 15.89 11.34
C MET A 126 -19.83 14.83 12.18
N THR A 127 -19.24 13.68 12.39
CA THR A 127 -19.79 12.61 13.22
C THR A 127 -19.77 12.96 14.72
N GLU A 128 -18.78 13.69 15.20
CA GLU A 128 -18.71 14.16 16.60
C GLU A 128 -19.77 15.23 16.90
N LYS A 129 -19.97 16.21 15.98
CA LYS A 129 -21.02 17.24 16.14
C LYS A 129 -22.45 16.63 16.14
N GLY A 130 -22.68 15.59 15.39
CA GLY A 130 -24.01 14.90 15.36
C GLY A 130 -24.34 14.14 16.63
N ARG A 131 -23.34 13.71 17.41
CA ARG A 131 -23.55 12.97 18.66
C ARG A 131 -23.92 13.86 19.84
N PHE A 132 -23.57 15.14 19.82
CA PHE A 132 -23.91 16.11 20.88
C PHE A 132 -25.29 16.77 20.73
N GLN A 133 -25.98 16.61 19.60
CA GLN A 133 -27.30 17.22 19.39
C GLN A 133 -28.48 16.31 19.76
N ASN A 134 -28.26 15.02 20.04
CA ASN A 134 -29.32 14.07 20.41
C ASN A 134 -29.40 13.75 21.91
N GLY A 135 -28.79 14.55 22.77
CA GLY A 135 -28.71 14.31 24.22
C GLY A 135 -29.49 15.31 25.10
N SER A 136 -30.45 16.08 24.56
CA SER A 136 -31.20 17.04 25.38
C SER A 136 -32.66 17.05 24.98
N THR A 137 -33.41 16.04 25.41
CA THR A 137 -34.89 16.12 25.68
C THR A 137 -35.28 14.98 26.60
N ALA A 138 -35.26 15.23 27.87
CA ALA A 138 -36.08 14.58 28.88
C ALA A 138 -36.26 15.53 30.06
#